data_c0310b561b37a1b7ac6dba293d3162ca
#
_entry.id   c0310b561b37a1b7ac6dba293d3162ca
#
_cell.length_a   1.000
_cell.length_b   1.000
_cell.length_c   1.000
_cell.angle_alpha   90.00
_cell.angle_beta   90.00
_cell.angle_gamma   90.00
#
_symmetry.space_group_name_H-M   'P 1'
#
loop_
_entity.id
_entity.type
_entity.pdbx_description
1 polymer ?
#
loop_
_entity_poly.entity_id
_entity_poly.type
_entity_poly.pdbx_seq_one_letter_code
_entity_poly.pdbx_strand_id
1 'polypeptide(L)'
;MDEEEPQESSTFQEFASSPWFAPTMIGTGAFAAMAESLLLLLQGQSIENAVWPQAIRTLSWTLVLREHVSLIAGFSAVFIGFCIYASIQKFRGRSLSTIPRAASFCLIGAVISSWIIFVLMDYRYIRGAFLLLPTIYGVLLLGCLLATQGPPRLPNGSLNWKEKGSTSLNLLAVFLSAWLIMPGIPALIGIAPSPPLTPTLGYGAEAGPFDRTTIRFAYELPDEVKAIQGPTEEDIEFSVYLTVPHLPNNPGIEGVPLAILFHAFNNPSIESYTDWIDHLSAKGMVVAYIQYPTDVRPEGGDDFEPTLINGTSDWPHHVPRMLSIESALQRLNEIITATPRHLTVDAVLKNLTIMPEHLWIGGHSLGGAYSLQALGMVQSMGWGSETLLVDTEMAAARPVQAEWVPDFTNLPEDTIVHLVVSEDDMTVGQCNSVHQHALFEQIDQDHALLLYIPSDRYGFPRLVATHYIPANEAHDTLADWAFYRRVDAQADWVVAQSRGDYNTVDFAYQNLVNTGMLTNMGKWSDGVDVLPIQAYTNPGESPKFADCFNGR
;
A
#
# COMPACT_ATOMS: atom_id res chain seq x y z
N MET A 1 -52.51 36.36 -18.90
CA MET A 1 -51.10 36.44 -19.31
C MET A 1 -50.43 35.32 -18.61
N ASP A 2 -50.53 34.14 -19.24
CA ASP A 2 -50.01 32.90 -18.73
C ASP A 2 -48.52 32.85 -19.08
N GLU A 3 -47.66 32.90 -18.07
CA GLU A 3 -46.23 32.64 -18.27
C GLU A 3 -46.05 31.15 -18.49
N GLU A 4 -45.71 30.79 -19.74
CA GLU A 4 -45.21 29.43 -20.08
C GLU A 4 -43.88 29.22 -19.33
N GLU A 5 -43.89 28.26 -18.38
CA GLU A 5 -42.66 27.72 -17.80
C GLU A 5 -41.78 27.07 -18.90
N PRO A 6 -40.47 27.20 -18.84
CA PRO A 6 -39.58 26.72 -19.89
C PRO A 6 -39.57 25.18 -19.98
N GLN A 7 -39.91 24.70 -21.14
CA GLN A 7 -40.05 23.31 -21.58
C GLN A 7 -38.71 22.55 -21.78
N GLU A 8 -37.67 22.83 -20.94
CA GLU A 8 -36.35 22.17 -21.07
C GLU A 8 -36.26 20.75 -20.45
N SER A 9 -37.32 20.26 -19.82
CA SER A 9 -37.30 18.93 -19.18
C SER A 9 -37.69 17.75 -20.10
N SER A 10 -38.13 18.00 -21.34
CA SER A 10 -38.79 17.00 -22.17
C SER A 10 -37.84 15.99 -22.85
N THR A 11 -36.68 16.42 -23.33
CA THR A 11 -35.76 15.57 -24.12
C THR A 11 -35.09 14.45 -23.30
N PHE A 12 -34.69 14.70 -22.06
CA PHE A 12 -34.09 13.67 -21.24
C PHE A 12 -35.13 12.67 -20.71
N GLN A 13 -36.34 13.10 -20.45
CA GLN A 13 -37.44 12.20 -20.06
C GLN A 13 -37.91 11.33 -21.20
N GLU A 14 -37.96 11.86 -22.44
CA GLU A 14 -38.24 11.07 -23.65
C GLU A 14 -37.15 10.02 -23.89
N PHE A 15 -35.87 10.40 -23.78
CA PHE A 15 -34.76 9.47 -23.87
C PHE A 15 -34.84 8.40 -22.79
N ALA A 16 -35.20 8.75 -21.57
CA ALA A 16 -35.32 7.82 -20.43
C ALA A 16 -36.42 6.75 -20.65
N SER A 17 -37.38 6.98 -21.55
CA SER A 17 -38.39 6.02 -21.93
C SER A 17 -37.99 5.18 -23.16
N SER A 18 -36.89 5.52 -23.82
CA SER A 18 -36.36 4.83 -24.99
C SER A 18 -35.75 3.46 -24.61
N PRO A 19 -35.84 2.44 -25.53
CA PRO A 19 -35.16 1.17 -25.34
C PRO A 19 -33.60 1.33 -25.30
N TRP A 20 -33.07 2.43 -25.83
CA TRP A 20 -31.65 2.73 -25.86
C TRP A 20 -31.12 3.33 -24.56
N PHE A 21 -31.98 3.73 -23.62
CA PHE A 21 -31.57 4.37 -22.39
C PHE A 21 -30.63 3.49 -21.55
N ALA A 22 -31.03 2.25 -21.27
CA ALA A 22 -30.22 1.33 -20.46
C ALA A 22 -28.87 0.99 -21.13
N PRO A 23 -28.82 0.58 -22.42
CA PRO A 23 -27.54 0.32 -23.10
C PRO A 23 -26.62 1.53 -23.14
N THR A 24 -27.15 2.74 -23.36
CA THR A 24 -26.36 3.96 -23.40
C THR A 24 -25.77 4.27 -22.02
N MET A 25 -26.56 4.20 -20.94
CA MET A 25 -26.06 4.47 -19.60
C MET A 25 -25.03 3.42 -19.15
N ILE A 26 -25.25 2.13 -19.45
CA ILE A 26 -24.26 1.07 -19.18
C ILE A 26 -22.98 1.35 -19.97
N GLY A 27 -23.08 1.65 -21.26
CA GLY A 27 -21.94 2.01 -22.10
C GLY A 27 -21.18 3.23 -21.60
N THR A 28 -21.90 4.26 -21.14
CA THR A 28 -21.29 5.46 -20.54
C THR A 28 -20.51 5.12 -19.27
N GLY A 29 -21.08 4.30 -18.39
CA GLY A 29 -20.40 3.87 -17.17
C GLY A 29 -19.19 2.99 -17.47
N ALA A 30 -19.29 2.07 -18.43
CA ALA A 30 -18.19 1.25 -18.86
C ALA A 30 -17.04 2.08 -19.46
N PHE A 31 -17.38 3.01 -20.35
CA PHE A 31 -16.41 3.92 -20.96
C PHE A 31 -15.71 4.78 -19.90
N ALA A 32 -16.46 5.37 -18.98
CA ALA A 32 -15.90 6.20 -17.93
C ALA A 32 -14.91 5.42 -17.04
N ALA A 33 -15.26 4.17 -16.71
CA ALA A 33 -14.39 3.31 -15.91
C ALA A 33 -13.13 2.82 -16.66
N MET A 34 -13.18 2.76 -18.00
CA MET A 34 -12.04 2.31 -18.83
C MET A 34 -11.29 3.48 -19.48
N ALA A 35 -11.70 4.73 -19.24
CA ALA A 35 -11.22 5.88 -20.00
C ALA A 35 -9.70 6.01 -19.99
N GLU A 36 -9.06 5.80 -18.87
CA GLU A 36 -7.61 5.86 -18.73
C GLU A 36 -6.92 4.73 -19.49
N SER A 37 -7.34 3.48 -19.29
CA SER A 37 -6.78 2.34 -20.02
C SER A 37 -6.94 2.52 -21.54
N LEU A 38 -8.08 3.05 -21.99
CA LEU A 38 -8.29 3.37 -23.39
C LEU A 38 -7.37 4.48 -23.89
N LEU A 39 -7.11 5.49 -23.06
CA LEU A 39 -6.20 6.58 -23.39
C LEU A 39 -4.78 6.05 -23.56
N LEU A 40 -4.30 5.22 -22.64
CA LEU A 40 -2.98 4.60 -22.70
C LEU A 40 -2.82 3.68 -23.92
N LEU A 41 -3.87 2.91 -24.27
CA LEU A 41 -3.89 2.12 -25.51
C LEU A 41 -3.77 3.00 -26.76
N LEU A 42 -4.47 4.14 -26.79
CA LEU A 42 -4.39 5.10 -27.90
C LEU A 42 -3.01 5.76 -28.01
N GLN A 43 -2.26 5.84 -26.91
CA GLN A 43 -0.87 6.29 -26.87
C GLN A 43 0.14 5.20 -27.29
N GLY A 44 -0.35 4.01 -27.66
CA GLY A 44 0.50 2.91 -28.15
C GLY A 44 1.04 1.99 -27.06
N GLN A 45 0.49 2.08 -25.83
CA GLN A 45 0.86 1.16 -24.76
C GLN A 45 0.39 -0.26 -25.04
N SER A 46 1.11 -1.27 -24.53
CA SER A 46 0.63 -2.65 -24.50
C SER A 46 -0.67 -2.75 -23.70
N ILE A 47 -1.46 -3.80 -23.93
CA ILE A 47 -2.71 -4.02 -23.18
C ILE A 47 -2.43 -4.11 -21.68
N GLU A 48 -1.36 -4.80 -21.29
CA GLU A 48 -0.95 -4.98 -19.90
C GLU A 48 -0.59 -3.65 -19.26
N ASN A 49 0.26 -2.85 -19.87
CA ASN A 49 0.65 -1.53 -19.39
C ASN A 49 -0.54 -0.54 -19.34
N ALA A 50 -1.51 -0.69 -20.22
CA ALA A 50 -2.69 0.17 -20.26
C ALA A 50 -3.71 -0.16 -19.15
N VAL A 51 -3.83 -1.43 -18.75
CA VAL A 51 -4.81 -1.84 -17.72
C VAL A 51 -4.22 -1.83 -16.30
N TRP A 52 -2.89 -1.96 -16.15
CA TRP A 52 -2.22 -2.09 -14.87
C TRP A 52 -2.47 -0.92 -13.90
N PRO A 53 -2.28 0.36 -14.26
CA PRO A 53 -2.46 1.47 -13.33
C PRO A 53 -3.88 1.54 -12.77
N GLN A 54 -4.87 1.32 -13.63
CA GLN A 54 -6.28 1.32 -13.24
C GLN A 54 -6.63 0.14 -12.33
N ALA A 55 -6.09 -1.03 -12.63
CA ALA A 55 -6.35 -2.23 -11.84
C ALA A 55 -5.76 -2.11 -10.44
N ILE A 56 -4.50 -1.67 -10.31
CA ILE A 56 -3.86 -1.45 -9.02
C ILE A 56 -4.60 -0.40 -8.20
N ARG A 57 -4.97 0.73 -8.78
CA ARG A 57 -5.78 1.73 -8.05
C ARG A 57 -7.12 1.17 -7.61
N THR A 58 -7.81 0.43 -8.47
CA THR A 58 -9.10 -0.17 -8.11
C THR A 58 -8.94 -1.18 -6.98
N LEU A 59 -7.88 -1.97 -7.00
CA LEU A 59 -7.55 -2.91 -5.93
C LEU A 59 -7.22 -2.16 -4.63
N SER A 60 -6.35 -1.16 -4.68
CA SER A 60 -5.97 -0.32 -3.54
C SER A 60 -7.19 0.35 -2.92
N TRP A 61 -8.01 1.04 -3.71
CA TRP A 61 -9.25 1.64 -3.22
C TRP A 61 -10.22 0.63 -2.61
N THR A 62 -10.31 -0.57 -3.18
CA THR A 62 -11.16 -1.62 -2.64
C THR A 62 -10.66 -2.12 -1.29
N LEU A 63 -9.34 -2.26 -1.14
CA LEU A 63 -8.69 -2.63 0.12
C LEU A 63 -8.87 -1.53 1.17
N VAL A 64 -8.54 -0.29 0.83
CA VAL A 64 -8.72 0.88 1.70
C VAL A 64 -10.18 0.99 2.17
N LEU A 65 -11.14 0.87 1.24
CA LEU A 65 -12.56 0.94 1.59
C LEU A 65 -12.96 -0.17 2.56
N ARG A 66 -12.42 -1.37 2.38
CA ARG A 66 -12.72 -2.53 3.23
C ARG A 66 -12.16 -2.37 4.63
N GLU A 67 -10.95 -1.83 4.77
CA GLU A 67 -10.24 -1.73 6.05
C GLU A 67 -10.62 -0.46 6.84
N HIS A 68 -11.05 0.61 6.17
CA HIS A 68 -11.52 1.82 6.85
C HIS A 68 -12.97 1.72 7.32
N VAL A 69 -13.16 1.39 8.61
CA VAL A 69 -14.47 1.14 9.25
C VAL A 69 -15.47 2.27 8.99
N SER A 70 -15.07 3.53 9.15
CA SER A 70 -15.95 4.68 8.97
C SER A 70 -16.36 4.87 7.51
N LEU A 71 -15.43 4.69 6.57
CA LEU A 71 -15.71 4.84 5.13
C LEU A 71 -16.64 3.74 4.64
N ILE A 72 -16.34 2.47 4.94
CA ILE A 72 -17.18 1.34 4.50
C ILE A 72 -18.55 1.36 5.19
N ALA A 73 -18.63 1.74 6.47
CA ALA A 73 -19.90 1.86 7.17
C ALA A 73 -20.75 2.99 6.58
N GLY A 74 -20.17 4.17 6.32
CA GLY A 74 -20.85 5.29 5.67
C GLY A 74 -21.34 4.93 4.28
N PHE A 75 -20.47 4.36 3.44
CA PHE A 75 -20.81 3.90 2.11
C PHE A 75 -21.94 2.87 2.13
N SER A 76 -21.82 1.85 2.98
CA SER A 76 -22.81 0.78 3.08
C SER A 76 -24.15 1.30 3.60
N ALA A 77 -24.16 2.23 4.57
CA ALA A 77 -25.39 2.83 5.07
C ALA A 77 -26.13 3.62 3.97
N VAL A 78 -25.42 4.44 3.21
CA VAL A 78 -25.98 5.20 2.08
C VAL A 78 -26.50 4.24 1.00
N PHE A 79 -25.74 3.22 0.66
CA PHE A 79 -26.11 2.25 -0.38
C PHE A 79 -27.30 1.38 0.03
N ILE A 80 -27.33 0.87 1.27
CA ILE A 80 -28.48 0.12 1.82
C ILE A 80 -29.71 1.03 1.86
N GLY A 81 -29.57 2.26 2.34
CA GLY A 81 -30.67 3.24 2.33
C GLY A 81 -31.25 3.44 0.94
N PHE A 82 -30.39 3.54 -0.08
CA PHE A 82 -30.80 3.58 -1.48
C PHE A 82 -31.56 2.31 -1.92
N CYS A 83 -31.06 1.13 -1.59
CA CYS A 83 -31.70 -0.16 -1.93
C CYS A 83 -33.07 -0.31 -1.24
N ILE A 84 -33.19 0.13 0.01
CA ILE A 84 -34.47 0.16 0.74
C ILE A 84 -35.44 1.12 0.03
N TYR A 85 -34.99 2.32 -0.30
CA TYR A 85 -35.81 3.29 -1.03
C TYR A 85 -36.29 2.73 -2.38
N ALA A 86 -35.39 2.13 -3.18
CA ALA A 86 -35.73 1.50 -4.44
C ALA A 86 -36.77 0.37 -4.27
N SER A 87 -36.61 -0.46 -3.22
CA SER A 87 -37.54 -1.53 -2.90
C SER A 87 -38.92 -1.02 -2.50
N ILE A 88 -38.97 0.05 -1.68
CA ILE A 88 -40.24 0.70 -1.29
C ILE A 88 -40.96 1.26 -2.52
N GLN A 89 -40.27 1.92 -3.42
CA GLN A 89 -40.88 2.42 -4.66
C GLN A 89 -41.45 1.28 -5.51
N LYS A 90 -40.70 0.18 -5.62
CA LYS A 90 -41.16 -1.01 -6.34
C LYS A 90 -42.37 -1.64 -5.68
N PHE A 91 -42.40 -1.78 -4.35
CA PHE A 91 -43.58 -2.28 -3.61
C PHE A 91 -44.81 -1.39 -3.77
N ARG A 92 -44.60 -0.08 -4.00
CA ARG A 92 -45.67 0.89 -4.31
C ARG A 92 -46.09 0.88 -5.77
N GLY A 93 -45.52 -0.02 -6.60
CA GLY A 93 -45.77 -0.04 -8.05
C GLY A 93 -45.21 1.14 -8.82
N ARG A 94 -44.22 1.85 -8.26
CA ARG A 94 -43.59 3.03 -8.85
C ARG A 94 -42.17 2.67 -9.36
N SER A 95 -41.80 3.22 -10.49
CA SER A 95 -40.41 3.20 -10.94
C SER A 95 -39.60 4.28 -10.21
N LEU A 96 -38.28 4.06 -10.11
CA LEU A 96 -37.36 5.14 -9.69
C LEU A 96 -37.40 6.29 -10.68
N SER A 97 -37.12 7.49 -10.18
CA SER A 97 -36.90 8.65 -11.02
C SER A 97 -35.71 8.43 -11.97
N THR A 98 -35.67 9.22 -13.03
CA THR A 98 -34.73 9.02 -14.14
C THR A 98 -33.27 9.05 -13.70
N ILE A 99 -32.92 9.99 -12.83
CA ILE A 99 -31.51 10.18 -12.38
C ILE A 99 -30.98 8.96 -11.59
N PRO A 100 -31.62 8.48 -10.49
CA PRO A 100 -31.14 7.28 -9.79
C PRO A 100 -31.08 6.05 -10.67
N ARG A 101 -32.01 5.92 -11.63
CA ARG A 101 -32.03 4.80 -12.59
C ARG A 101 -30.86 4.90 -13.57
N ALA A 102 -30.57 6.09 -14.09
CA ALA A 102 -29.41 6.34 -14.94
C ALA A 102 -28.10 6.02 -14.20
N ALA A 103 -27.95 6.57 -12.99
CA ALA A 103 -26.79 6.29 -12.14
C ALA A 103 -26.58 4.80 -11.87
N SER A 104 -27.68 4.06 -11.62
CA SER A 104 -27.61 2.60 -11.43
C SER A 104 -27.14 1.86 -12.69
N PHE A 105 -27.61 2.23 -13.87
CA PHE A 105 -27.13 1.65 -15.12
C PHE A 105 -25.66 2.00 -15.39
N CYS A 106 -25.25 3.25 -15.16
CA CYS A 106 -23.84 3.64 -15.28
C CYS A 106 -22.96 2.83 -14.31
N LEU A 107 -23.39 2.66 -13.08
CA LEU A 107 -22.63 1.88 -12.08
C LEU A 107 -22.53 0.40 -12.50
N ILE A 108 -23.58 -0.19 -13.06
CA ILE A 108 -23.51 -1.55 -13.63
C ILE A 108 -22.42 -1.63 -14.70
N GLY A 109 -22.39 -0.67 -15.63
CA GLY A 109 -21.36 -0.61 -16.67
C GLY A 109 -19.96 -0.48 -16.09
N ALA A 110 -19.77 0.42 -15.14
CA ALA A 110 -18.49 0.65 -14.48
C ALA A 110 -17.99 -0.60 -13.72
N VAL A 111 -18.87 -1.26 -12.97
CA VAL A 111 -18.52 -2.50 -12.22
C VAL A 111 -18.12 -3.63 -13.16
N ILE A 112 -18.88 -3.85 -14.24
CA ILE A 112 -18.59 -4.93 -15.20
C ILE A 112 -17.26 -4.66 -15.92
N SER A 113 -17.01 -3.42 -16.36
CA SER A 113 -15.78 -3.09 -17.08
C SER A 113 -14.55 -3.12 -16.18
N SER A 114 -14.65 -2.64 -14.92
CA SER A 114 -13.59 -2.81 -13.94
C SER A 114 -13.26 -4.28 -13.71
N TRP A 115 -14.26 -5.14 -13.69
CA TRP A 115 -14.05 -6.59 -13.57
C TRP A 115 -13.34 -7.19 -14.80
N ILE A 116 -13.67 -6.70 -16.01
CA ILE A 116 -12.98 -7.11 -17.23
C ILE A 116 -11.51 -6.71 -17.18
N ILE A 117 -11.19 -5.50 -16.72
CA ILE A 117 -9.81 -5.05 -16.55
C ILE A 117 -9.04 -6.00 -15.62
N PHE A 118 -9.64 -6.39 -14.49
CA PHE A 118 -9.00 -7.37 -13.60
C PHE A 118 -8.78 -8.74 -14.24
N VAL A 119 -9.70 -9.19 -15.11
CA VAL A 119 -9.55 -10.47 -15.83
C VAL A 119 -8.45 -10.40 -16.90
N LEU A 120 -8.19 -9.21 -17.45
CA LEU A 120 -7.09 -9.00 -18.39
C LEU A 120 -5.72 -8.93 -17.74
N MET A 121 -5.67 -8.74 -16.43
CA MET A 121 -4.41 -8.83 -15.66
C MET A 121 -4.04 -10.29 -15.44
N ASP A 122 -2.76 -10.50 -15.05
CA ASP A 122 -2.20 -11.81 -14.74
C ASP A 122 -3.16 -12.65 -13.87
N TYR A 123 -3.28 -13.95 -14.17
CA TYR A 123 -4.18 -14.87 -13.46
C TYR A 123 -3.94 -14.93 -11.95
N ARG A 124 -2.77 -14.54 -11.45
CA ARG A 124 -2.48 -14.42 -10.01
C ARG A 124 -3.40 -13.44 -9.32
N TYR A 125 -3.78 -12.38 -9.99
CA TYR A 125 -4.71 -11.37 -9.49
C TYR A 125 -6.18 -11.82 -9.59
N ILE A 126 -6.50 -12.75 -10.47
CA ILE A 126 -7.85 -13.33 -10.57
C ILE A 126 -8.26 -13.98 -9.25
N ARG A 127 -7.36 -14.67 -8.55
CA ARG A 127 -7.66 -15.28 -7.24
C ARG A 127 -8.07 -14.23 -6.21
N GLY A 128 -7.38 -13.11 -6.15
CA GLY A 128 -7.73 -12.00 -5.28
C GLY A 128 -8.98 -11.25 -5.72
N ALA A 129 -9.14 -11.04 -7.02
CA ALA A 129 -10.37 -10.50 -7.58
C ALA A 129 -11.59 -11.37 -7.25
N PHE A 130 -11.44 -12.68 -7.19
CA PHE A 130 -12.52 -13.60 -6.80
C PHE A 130 -12.88 -13.54 -5.30
N LEU A 131 -11.98 -13.13 -4.44
CA LEU A 131 -12.24 -13.04 -2.99
C LEU A 131 -12.72 -11.65 -2.54
N LEU A 132 -12.16 -10.59 -3.08
CA LEU A 132 -12.43 -9.21 -2.66
C LEU A 132 -13.50 -8.52 -3.52
N LEU A 133 -13.37 -8.61 -4.84
CA LEU A 133 -14.26 -7.92 -5.76
C LEU A 133 -15.68 -8.47 -5.78
N PRO A 134 -15.97 -9.79 -5.69
CA PRO A 134 -17.34 -10.26 -5.65
C PRO A 134 -18.13 -9.77 -4.45
N THR A 135 -17.49 -9.52 -3.32
CA THR A 135 -18.20 -9.03 -2.14
C THR A 135 -18.66 -7.59 -2.32
N ILE A 136 -17.79 -6.66 -2.68
CA ILE A 136 -18.15 -5.25 -2.84
C ILE A 136 -18.89 -5.01 -4.16
N TYR A 137 -18.36 -5.49 -5.26
CA TYR A 137 -18.97 -5.28 -6.58
C TYR A 137 -20.24 -6.11 -6.79
N GLY A 138 -20.30 -7.31 -6.19
CA GLY A 138 -21.52 -8.11 -6.21
C GLY A 138 -22.67 -7.42 -5.49
N VAL A 139 -22.43 -6.79 -4.35
CA VAL A 139 -23.43 -6.00 -3.61
C VAL A 139 -23.87 -4.80 -4.42
N LEU A 140 -22.94 -4.05 -5.01
CA LEU A 140 -23.24 -2.91 -5.88
C LEU A 140 -24.09 -3.35 -7.07
N LEU A 141 -23.72 -4.45 -7.73
CA LEU A 141 -24.45 -4.99 -8.86
C LEU A 141 -25.86 -5.42 -8.48
N LEU A 142 -26.02 -6.17 -7.39
CA LEU A 142 -27.33 -6.59 -6.90
C LEU A 142 -28.24 -5.41 -6.55
N GLY A 143 -27.69 -4.39 -5.86
CA GLY A 143 -28.44 -3.18 -5.52
C GLY A 143 -28.84 -2.37 -6.76
N CYS A 144 -27.94 -2.25 -7.74
CA CYS A 144 -28.24 -1.57 -9.02
C CYS A 144 -29.28 -2.34 -9.84
N LEU A 145 -29.20 -3.67 -9.88
CA LEU A 145 -30.20 -4.51 -10.55
C LEU A 145 -31.57 -4.36 -9.88
N LEU A 146 -31.60 -4.27 -8.55
CA LEU A 146 -32.85 -4.02 -7.80
C LEU A 146 -33.43 -2.63 -8.15
N ALA A 147 -32.58 -1.64 -8.32
CA ALA A 147 -32.99 -0.28 -8.69
C ALA A 147 -33.44 -0.14 -10.14
N THR A 148 -32.87 -0.92 -11.06
CA THR A 148 -33.14 -0.81 -12.50
C THR A 148 -34.33 -1.64 -12.96
N GLN A 149 -34.70 -2.69 -12.22
CA GLN A 149 -35.89 -3.50 -12.51
C GLN A 149 -37.16 -2.68 -12.25
N GLY A 150 -37.83 -2.29 -13.33
CA GLY A 150 -39.15 -1.65 -13.21
C GLY A 150 -40.19 -2.59 -12.58
N PRO A 151 -41.23 -2.05 -11.96
CA PRO A 151 -42.34 -2.87 -11.49
C PRO A 151 -43.04 -3.50 -12.69
N PRO A 152 -43.33 -4.82 -12.66
CA PRO A 152 -44.16 -5.42 -13.65
C PRO A 152 -45.55 -4.80 -13.59
N ARG A 153 -46.04 -4.36 -14.69
CA ARG A 153 -47.38 -3.77 -14.82
C ARG A 153 -48.39 -4.89 -14.86
N LEU A 154 -48.95 -5.25 -13.74
CA LEU A 154 -50.26 -5.94 -13.74
C LEU A 154 -51.33 -4.95 -14.22
N PRO A 155 -52.38 -5.41 -14.92
CA PRO A 155 -53.45 -4.55 -15.40
C PRO A 155 -54.16 -3.75 -14.29
N ASN A 156 -54.04 -4.15 -13.04
CA ASN A 156 -54.61 -3.53 -11.84
C ASN A 156 -53.60 -2.76 -10.95
N GLY A 157 -52.38 -2.56 -11.43
CA GLY A 157 -51.34 -1.78 -10.74
C GLY A 157 -50.73 -2.44 -9.49
N SER A 158 -51.11 -3.69 -9.15
CA SER A 158 -50.53 -4.41 -8.01
C SER A 158 -49.36 -5.31 -8.41
N LEU A 159 -48.34 -5.39 -7.56
CA LEU A 159 -47.23 -6.32 -7.77
C LEU A 159 -47.65 -7.76 -7.55
N ASN A 160 -47.25 -8.65 -8.46
CA ASN A 160 -47.40 -10.08 -8.28
C ASN A 160 -46.62 -10.56 -7.03
N TRP A 161 -47.17 -11.55 -6.31
CA TRP A 161 -46.53 -12.15 -5.13
C TRP A 161 -45.11 -12.69 -5.40
N LYS A 162 -44.88 -13.28 -6.59
CA LYS A 162 -43.54 -13.75 -7.00
C LYS A 162 -42.53 -12.62 -7.06
N GLU A 163 -42.92 -11.45 -7.51
CA GLU A 163 -42.04 -10.28 -7.66
C GLU A 163 -41.82 -9.57 -6.32
N LYS A 164 -42.83 -9.53 -5.47
CA LYS A 164 -42.64 -9.09 -4.08
C LYS A 164 -41.63 -9.99 -3.38
N GLY A 165 -41.77 -11.31 -3.53
CA GLY A 165 -40.86 -12.31 -2.98
C GLY A 165 -39.44 -12.15 -3.53
N SER A 166 -39.27 -12.01 -4.84
CA SER A 166 -37.96 -11.78 -5.48
C SER A 166 -37.31 -10.48 -5.02
N THR A 167 -38.09 -9.38 -4.92
CA THR A 167 -37.57 -8.10 -4.43
C THR A 167 -37.12 -8.18 -2.98
N SER A 168 -37.90 -8.87 -2.12
CA SER A 168 -37.52 -9.09 -0.72
C SER A 168 -36.28 -9.95 -0.59
N LEU A 169 -36.15 -10.99 -1.41
CA LEU A 169 -34.98 -11.87 -1.42
C LEU A 169 -33.73 -11.12 -1.87
N ASN A 170 -33.84 -10.31 -2.93
CA ASN A 170 -32.73 -9.49 -3.42
C ASN A 170 -32.31 -8.43 -2.38
N LEU A 171 -33.29 -7.79 -1.71
CA LEU A 171 -32.97 -6.84 -0.65
C LEU A 171 -32.28 -7.54 0.54
N LEU A 172 -32.77 -8.72 0.94
CA LEU A 172 -32.13 -9.53 1.97
C LEU A 172 -30.71 -9.94 1.56
N ALA A 173 -30.49 -10.34 0.30
CA ALA A 173 -29.17 -10.66 -0.22
C ALA A 173 -28.23 -9.46 -0.17
N VAL A 174 -28.70 -8.25 -0.56
CA VAL A 174 -27.93 -7.01 -0.43
C VAL A 174 -27.57 -6.74 1.03
N PHE A 175 -28.56 -6.88 1.93
CA PHE A 175 -28.34 -6.64 3.36
C PHE A 175 -27.33 -7.62 3.96
N LEU A 176 -27.47 -8.93 3.70
CA LEU A 176 -26.55 -9.96 4.20
C LEU A 176 -25.12 -9.77 3.61
N SER A 177 -25.03 -9.44 2.32
CA SER A 177 -23.75 -9.19 1.71
C SER A 177 -23.10 -7.93 2.25
N ALA A 178 -23.87 -6.84 2.42
CA ALA A 178 -23.36 -5.61 3.04
C ALA A 178 -22.95 -5.86 4.51
N TRP A 179 -23.69 -6.67 5.25
CA TRP A 179 -23.33 -7.09 6.60
C TRP A 179 -21.97 -7.80 6.64
N LEU A 180 -21.69 -8.68 5.68
CA LEU A 180 -20.40 -9.37 5.58
C LEU A 180 -19.25 -8.42 5.22
N ILE A 181 -19.55 -7.34 4.50
CA ILE A 181 -18.56 -6.32 4.09
C ILE A 181 -18.40 -5.23 5.15
N MET A 182 -19.47 -4.91 5.90
CA MET A 182 -19.46 -3.86 6.91
C MET A 182 -18.61 -4.27 8.11
N PRO A 183 -17.37 -3.81 8.18
CA PRO A 183 -16.56 -4.04 9.37
C PRO A 183 -17.17 -3.27 10.54
N GLY A 184 -17.10 -3.86 11.71
CA GLY A 184 -17.46 -3.20 12.97
C GLY A 184 -18.92 -3.23 13.40
N ILE A 185 -19.93 -3.46 12.54
CA ILE A 185 -21.32 -3.61 13.02
C ILE A 185 -21.47 -4.79 13.98
N PRO A 186 -20.97 -6.00 13.67
CA PRO A 186 -20.97 -7.10 14.63
C PRO A 186 -20.24 -6.79 15.93
N ALA A 187 -19.16 -6.00 15.88
CA ALA A 187 -18.44 -5.55 17.06
C ALA A 187 -19.24 -4.49 17.85
N LEU A 188 -19.85 -3.50 17.17
CA LEU A 188 -20.66 -2.46 17.79
C LEU A 188 -21.86 -3.01 18.55
N ILE A 189 -22.45 -4.11 18.10
CA ILE A 189 -23.58 -4.77 18.77
C ILE A 189 -23.16 -5.98 19.63
N GLY A 190 -21.86 -6.16 19.86
CA GLY A 190 -21.31 -7.19 20.75
C GLY A 190 -21.43 -8.63 20.23
N ILE A 191 -21.65 -8.83 18.92
CA ILE A 191 -21.73 -10.17 18.31
C ILE A 191 -20.34 -10.68 17.91
N ALA A 192 -19.42 -9.77 17.52
CA ALA A 192 -18.05 -10.12 17.18
C ALA A 192 -17.06 -9.22 17.92
N PRO A 193 -15.91 -9.74 18.31
CA PRO A 193 -14.86 -8.94 18.94
C PRO A 193 -14.36 -7.84 17.99
N SER A 194 -14.05 -6.67 18.53
CA SER A 194 -13.37 -5.61 17.82
C SER A 194 -11.83 -5.82 17.87
N PRO A 195 -11.08 -5.28 16.90
CA PRO A 195 -9.63 -5.30 16.93
C PRO A 195 -9.02 -4.71 18.20
N PRO A 196 -7.76 -5.02 18.49
CA PRO A 196 -7.04 -4.34 19.56
C PRO A 196 -7.05 -2.82 19.33
N LEU A 197 -6.98 -2.08 20.41
CA LEU A 197 -6.75 -0.64 20.30
C LEU A 197 -5.30 -0.40 19.85
N THR A 198 -5.06 0.69 19.15
CA THR A 198 -3.70 1.22 18.92
C THR A 198 -2.94 1.24 20.25
N PRO A 199 -1.67 0.83 20.31
CA PRO A 199 -0.88 0.92 21.51
C PRO A 199 -0.92 2.35 22.08
N THR A 200 -1.31 2.50 23.34
CA THR A 200 -1.41 3.82 23.99
C THR A 200 -0.13 4.24 24.71
N LEU A 201 0.78 3.30 24.88
CA LEU A 201 2.07 3.51 25.53
C LEU A 201 3.13 2.65 24.84
N GLY A 202 4.35 3.18 24.76
CA GLY A 202 5.47 2.49 24.14
C GLY A 202 5.46 2.56 22.61
N TYR A 203 6.06 1.57 21.97
CA TYR A 203 6.21 1.50 20.53
C TYR A 203 4.88 1.32 19.81
N GLY A 204 4.70 2.04 18.69
CA GLY A 204 3.49 2.06 17.89
C GLY A 204 2.38 2.99 18.40
N ALA A 205 2.58 3.68 19.53
CA ALA A 205 1.60 4.60 20.11
C ALA A 205 1.62 5.97 19.43
N GLU A 206 2.80 6.55 19.31
CA GLU A 206 3.06 7.87 18.71
C GLU A 206 4.42 7.82 18.01
N ALA A 207 4.59 8.59 16.95
CA ALA A 207 5.82 8.62 16.17
C ALA A 207 7.07 8.93 17.01
N GLY A 208 6.97 9.85 17.96
CA GLY A 208 8.07 10.18 18.85
C GLY A 208 8.01 11.62 19.35
N PRO A 209 8.98 12.04 20.22
CA PRO A 209 8.90 13.31 20.93
C PRO A 209 9.41 14.52 20.14
N PHE A 210 10.07 14.31 18.99
CA PHE A 210 10.74 15.42 18.30
C PHE A 210 9.92 15.96 17.13
N ASP A 211 9.77 17.29 17.07
CA ASP A 211 9.33 17.99 15.88
C ASP A 211 10.34 17.80 14.74
N ARG A 212 9.94 18.02 13.51
CA ARG A 212 10.75 17.78 12.32
C ARG A 212 10.51 18.80 11.23
N THR A 213 11.48 18.95 10.34
CA THR A 213 11.39 19.78 9.13
C THR A 213 11.86 18.98 7.93
N THR A 214 11.04 18.93 6.89
CA THR A 214 11.38 18.28 5.61
C THR A 214 11.87 19.33 4.62
N ILE A 215 12.99 19.05 3.96
CA ILE A 215 13.64 19.89 2.97
C ILE A 215 13.80 19.06 1.69
N ARG A 216 13.42 19.65 0.57
CA ARG A 216 13.52 19.01 -0.74
C ARG A 216 14.82 19.44 -1.44
N PHE A 217 15.55 18.48 -1.98
CA PHE A 217 16.76 18.69 -2.79
C PHE A 217 16.61 17.94 -4.11
N ALA A 218 16.40 18.68 -5.19
CA ALA A 218 16.40 18.09 -6.52
C ALA A 218 17.78 17.50 -6.88
N TYR A 219 17.76 16.45 -7.70
CA TYR A 219 18.96 15.88 -8.29
C TYR A 219 18.75 15.64 -9.80
N GLU A 220 19.82 15.55 -10.55
CA GLU A 220 19.77 15.32 -11.98
C GLU A 220 19.71 13.82 -12.28
N LEU A 221 18.69 13.41 -13.03
CA LEU A 221 18.67 12.07 -13.60
C LEU A 221 19.78 11.92 -14.66
N PRO A 222 20.38 10.73 -14.81
CA PRO A 222 21.24 10.42 -15.93
C PRO A 222 20.54 10.66 -17.28
N ASP A 223 21.27 11.16 -18.28
CA ASP A 223 20.68 11.51 -19.58
C ASP A 223 20.03 10.29 -20.27
N GLU A 224 20.63 9.11 -20.10
CA GLU A 224 20.10 7.84 -20.59
C GLU A 224 18.76 7.46 -19.94
N VAL A 225 18.54 7.81 -18.66
CA VAL A 225 17.28 7.59 -17.96
C VAL A 225 16.24 8.60 -18.43
N LYS A 226 16.61 9.88 -18.58
CA LYS A 226 15.71 10.91 -19.12
C LYS A 226 15.18 10.53 -20.51
N ALA A 227 16.02 9.90 -21.33
CA ALA A 227 15.65 9.51 -22.69
C ALA A 227 14.60 8.41 -22.77
N ILE A 228 14.42 7.61 -21.71
CA ILE A 228 13.50 6.48 -21.64
C ILE A 228 12.42 6.65 -20.57
N GLN A 229 12.33 7.84 -19.99
CA GLN A 229 11.33 8.15 -18.96
C GLN A 229 9.94 8.10 -19.57
N GLY A 230 9.02 7.43 -18.87
CA GLY A 230 7.64 7.30 -19.31
C GLY A 230 6.80 8.54 -19.03
N PRO A 231 5.67 8.72 -19.75
CA PRO A 231 4.86 9.93 -19.69
C PRO A 231 4.19 10.20 -18.33
N THR A 232 4.10 9.21 -17.46
CA THR A 232 3.51 9.38 -16.12
C THR A 232 4.44 10.11 -15.15
N GLU A 233 5.73 10.16 -15.45
CA GLU A 233 6.76 10.73 -14.60
C GLU A 233 7.60 11.82 -15.30
N GLU A 234 7.32 12.11 -16.59
CA GLU A 234 8.12 13.02 -17.43
C GLU A 234 8.26 14.44 -16.82
N ASP A 235 7.23 14.92 -16.13
CA ASP A 235 7.20 16.24 -15.49
C ASP A 235 7.67 16.23 -14.02
N ILE A 236 8.10 15.08 -13.48
CA ILE A 236 8.53 15.00 -12.08
C ILE A 236 9.99 15.46 -11.97
N GLU A 237 10.22 16.48 -11.17
CA GLU A 237 11.55 16.84 -10.71
C GLU A 237 11.94 15.94 -9.54
N PHE A 238 12.63 14.83 -9.81
CA PHE A 238 13.02 13.86 -8.79
C PHE A 238 13.94 14.47 -7.74
N SER A 239 13.76 14.06 -6.50
CA SER A 239 14.37 14.75 -5.36
C SER A 239 14.73 13.78 -4.24
N VAL A 240 15.72 14.18 -3.44
CA VAL A 240 15.95 13.67 -2.10
C VAL A 240 15.19 14.57 -1.13
N TYR A 241 14.25 14.00 -0.37
CA TYR A 241 13.59 14.71 0.72
C TYR A 241 14.30 14.36 2.02
N LEU A 242 14.87 15.37 2.66
CA LEU A 242 15.59 15.22 3.92
C LEU A 242 14.72 15.73 5.07
N THR A 243 14.24 14.81 5.90
CA THR A 243 13.47 15.14 7.12
C THR A 243 14.41 15.13 8.31
N VAL A 244 14.52 16.27 8.98
CA VAL A 244 15.49 16.54 10.04
C VAL A 244 14.77 16.75 11.37
N PRO A 245 15.09 16.00 12.45
CA PRO A 245 14.47 16.17 13.76
C PRO A 245 14.98 17.42 14.47
N HIS A 246 14.11 18.09 15.23
CA HIS A 246 14.45 19.21 16.10
C HIS A 246 14.90 18.68 17.47
N LEU A 247 16.17 18.33 17.58
CA LEU A 247 16.73 17.82 18.84
C LEU A 247 16.98 18.94 19.84
N PRO A 248 16.78 18.71 21.14
CA PRO A 248 17.15 19.65 22.18
C PRO A 248 18.69 19.81 22.22
N ASN A 249 19.15 21.00 22.60
CA ASN A 249 20.55 21.23 22.86
C ASN A 249 20.98 20.44 24.10
N ASN A 250 21.40 19.21 23.88
CA ASN A 250 21.92 18.35 24.93
C ASN A 250 23.43 18.14 24.70
N PRO A 251 24.32 18.49 25.64
CA PRO A 251 25.77 18.35 25.47
C PRO A 251 26.25 16.89 25.29
N GLY A 252 25.37 15.90 25.52
CA GLY A 252 25.67 14.49 25.29
C GLY A 252 25.29 13.97 23.87
N ILE A 253 24.72 14.81 22.98
CA ILE A 253 24.39 14.41 21.63
C ILE A 253 25.35 15.10 20.66
N GLU A 254 26.25 14.34 20.04
CA GLU A 254 27.25 14.86 19.09
C GLU A 254 26.78 14.75 17.65
N GLY A 255 25.90 13.80 17.32
CA GLY A 255 25.43 13.56 15.98
C GLY A 255 24.04 12.91 15.92
N VAL A 256 23.57 12.72 14.69
CA VAL A 256 22.25 12.19 14.37
C VAL A 256 22.41 11.09 13.32
N PRO A 257 21.97 9.85 13.58
CA PRO A 257 22.06 8.76 12.62
C PRO A 257 21.19 9.01 11.39
N LEU A 258 21.51 8.31 10.30
CA LEU A 258 20.83 8.44 9.01
C LEU A 258 19.86 7.28 8.77
N ALA A 259 18.68 7.59 8.26
CA ALA A 259 17.78 6.61 7.66
C ALA A 259 17.61 6.91 6.17
N ILE A 260 17.59 5.85 5.34
CA ILE A 260 17.34 5.95 3.88
C ILE A 260 16.11 5.11 3.55
N LEU A 261 15.07 5.74 3.00
CA LEU A 261 13.80 5.12 2.67
C LEU A 261 13.51 5.19 1.18
N PHE A 262 13.15 4.03 0.58
CA PHE A 262 12.81 3.88 -0.83
C PHE A 262 11.34 3.54 -1.02
N HIS A 263 10.69 4.20 -2.00
CA HIS A 263 9.25 4.02 -2.28
C HIS A 263 8.95 2.80 -3.17
N ALA A 264 7.67 2.44 -3.23
CA ALA A 264 7.16 1.39 -4.09
C ALA A 264 7.08 1.83 -5.57
N PHE A 265 6.87 0.85 -6.46
CA PHE A 265 6.60 1.10 -7.87
C PHE A 265 5.41 2.04 -8.07
N ASN A 266 5.56 3.00 -8.98
CA ASN A 266 4.55 3.99 -9.35
C ASN A 266 3.95 4.78 -8.16
N ASN A 267 4.72 4.91 -7.08
CA ASN A 267 4.32 5.68 -5.90
C ASN A 267 5.48 6.56 -5.38
N PRO A 268 5.97 7.52 -6.20
CA PRO A 268 7.09 8.37 -5.83
C PRO A 268 6.73 9.47 -4.82
N SER A 269 5.44 9.59 -4.44
CA SER A 269 4.99 10.64 -3.51
C SER A 269 5.47 10.38 -2.09
N ILE A 270 6.11 11.38 -1.47
CA ILE A 270 6.51 11.34 -0.07
C ILE A 270 5.29 11.24 0.86
N GLU A 271 4.14 11.79 0.45
CA GLU A 271 2.90 11.80 1.22
C GLU A 271 2.40 10.38 1.55
N SER A 272 2.69 9.40 0.70
CA SER A 272 2.33 7.99 0.95
C SER A 272 3.16 7.33 2.06
N TYR A 273 4.22 7.98 2.55
CA TYR A 273 5.15 7.42 3.55
C TYR A 273 5.43 8.39 4.69
N THR A 274 4.64 9.46 4.84
CA THR A 274 4.88 10.46 5.89
C THR A 274 4.84 9.88 7.29
N ASP A 275 3.93 8.95 7.57
CA ASP A 275 3.84 8.30 8.87
C ASP A 275 5.11 7.48 9.18
N TRP A 276 5.63 6.74 8.19
CA TRP A 276 6.89 6.01 8.36
C TRP A 276 8.07 6.94 8.61
N ILE A 277 8.18 7.99 7.77
CA ILE A 277 9.22 9.03 7.93
C ILE A 277 9.11 9.69 9.32
N ASP A 278 7.89 9.92 9.77
CA ASP A 278 7.59 10.52 11.07
C ASP A 278 8.05 9.63 12.22
N HIS A 279 7.77 8.33 12.18
CA HIS A 279 8.20 7.37 13.19
C HIS A 279 9.73 7.26 13.28
N LEU A 280 10.45 7.29 12.16
CA LEU A 280 11.90 7.31 12.16
C LEU A 280 12.47 8.66 12.65
N SER A 281 11.96 9.78 12.10
CA SER A 281 12.54 11.10 12.37
C SER A 281 12.21 11.62 13.77
N ALA A 282 10.97 11.42 14.24
CA ALA A 282 10.58 11.90 15.58
C ALA A 282 11.25 11.12 16.71
N LYS A 283 11.91 10.00 16.44
CA LYS A 283 12.80 9.27 17.36
C LYS A 283 14.22 9.84 17.39
N GLY A 284 14.58 10.67 16.41
CA GLY A 284 15.87 11.35 16.39
C GLY A 284 16.81 10.92 15.27
N MET A 285 16.28 10.42 14.15
CA MET A 285 17.04 10.13 12.93
C MET A 285 16.85 11.23 11.89
N VAL A 286 17.88 11.51 11.10
CA VAL A 286 17.69 12.22 9.82
C VAL A 286 17.21 11.21 8.81
N VAL A 287 16.06 11.46 8.18
CA VAL A 287 15.47 10.55 7.19
C VAL A 287 15.62 11.13 5.79
N ALA A 288 16.28 10.40 4.92
CA ALA A 288 16.39 10.69 3.49
C ALA A 288 15.40 9.80 2.71
N TYR A 289 14.30 10.37 2.27
CA TYR A 289 13.39 9.71 1.33
C TYR A 289 13.93 9.90 -0.08
N ILE A 290 14.20 8.80 -0.76
CA ILE A 290 14.77 8.79 -2.11
C ILE A 290 13.66 8.62 -3.13
N GLN A 291 13.37 9.68 -3.87
CA GLN A 291 12.46 9.63 -5.00
C GLN A 291 13.23 9.21 -6.25
N TYR A 292 12.77 8.18 -6.95
CA TYR A 292 13.42 7.68 -8.18
C TYR A 292 12.36 7.31 -9.22
N PRO A 293 12.65 7.37 -10.54
CA PRO A 293 11.70 7.03 -11.57
C PRO A 293 11.42 5.53 -11.60
N THR A 294 10.16 5.17 -11.72
CA THR A 294 9.72 3.78 -11.89
C THR A 294 9.12 3.54 -13.27
N ASP A 295 8.54 4.58 -13.90
CA ASP A 295 8.05 4.53 -15.29
C ASP A 295 9.21 4.80 -16.26
N VAL A 296 10.04 3.79 -16.49
CA VAL A 296 11.12 3.80 -17.48
C VAL A 296 10.82 2.76 -18.56
N ARG A 297 11.13 3.06 -19.82
CA ARG A 297 10.74 2.26 -20.98
C ARG A 297 11.92 1.99 -21.91
N PRO A 298 12.88 1.13 -21.52
CA PRO A 298 13.95 0.71 -22.39
C PRO A 298 13.41 -0.01 -23.62
N GLU A 299 14.08 0.15 -24.77
CA GLU A 299 13.72 -0.58 -25.98
C GLU A 299 13.78 -2.11 -25.74
N GLY A 300 12.66 -2.80 -26.01
CA GLY A 300 12.58 -4.27 -25.96
C GLY A 300 12.26 -4.87 -24.59
N GLY A 301 11.87 -4.05 -23.59
CA GLY A 301 11.46 -4.53 -22.27
C GLY A 301 9.98 -4.30 -21.99
N ASP A 302 9.28 -5.34 -21.52
CA ASP A 302 7.97 -5.21 -20.88
C ASP A 302 8.18 -5.02 -19.38
N ASP A 303 7.44 -4.08 -18.76
CA ASP A 303 7.62 -3.65 -17.35
C ASP A 303 7.39 -4.76 -16.32
N PHE A 304 6.81 -5.86 -16.72
CA PHE A 304 6.29 -6.87 -15.81
C PHE A 304 6.53 -8.32 -16.23
N GLU A 305 7.53 -8.62 -17.04
CA GLU A 305 7.95 -10.00 -17.02
C GLU A 305 8.55 -10.28 -15.63
N PRO A 306 7.87 -11.09 -14.80
CA PRO A 306 8.48 -11.59 -13.59
C PRO A 306 9.59 -12.51 -14.07
N THR A 307 10.78 -12.02 -14.19
CA THR A 307 11.94 -12.85 -14.43
C THR A 307 12.18 -13.70 -13.21
N LEU A 308 11.42 -14.74 -13.10
CA LEU A 308 11.67 -15.94 -12.31
C LEU A 308 12.91 -16.65 -12.85
N ILE A 309 13.96 -15.93 -13.14
CA ILE A 309 15.08 -16.54 -13.79
C ILE A 309 16.24 -16.54 -12.82
N ASN A 310 16.51 -17.71 -12.29
CA ASN A 310 17.83 -18.24 -11.90
C ASN A 310 18.84 -17.22 -11.32
N GLY A 311 18.36 -16.17 -10.60
CA GLY A 311 19.22 -15.24 -9.88
C GLY A 311 19.98 -14.22 -10.73
N THR A 312 19.83 -14.24 -12.04
CA THR A 312 20.35 -13.20 -12.94
C THR A 312 19.19 -12.57 -13.68
N SER A 313 18.76 -11.41 -13.31
CA SER A 313 17.77 -10.74 -14.10
C SER A 313 18.44 -9.73 -15.00
N ASP A 314 18.35 -9.99 -16.28
CA ASP A 314 18.53 -9.00 -17.34
C ASP A 314 17.30 -8.07 -17.45
N TRP A 315 16.70 -7.72 -16.31
CA TRP A 315 15.51 -6.89 -16.30
C TRP A 315 15.88 -5.49 -16.75
N PRO A 316 15.55 -5.08 -17.98
CA PRO A 316 16.08 -3.86 -18.57
C PRO A 316 15.66 -2.59 -17.80
N HIS A 317 14.62 -2.69 -16.97
CA HIS A 317 14.12 -1.57 -16.16
C HIS A 317 14.87 -1.38 -14.84
N HIS A 318 15.60 -2.38 -14.34
CA HIS A 318 16.36 -2.23 -13.09
C HIS A 318 17.54 -1.29 -13.22
N VAL A 319 18.30 -1.41 -14.29
CA VAL A 319 19.51 -0.61 -14.49
C VAL A 319 19.22 0.90 -14.49
N PRO A 320 18.25 1.42 -15.26
CA PRO A 320 17.92 2.85 -15.23
C PRO A 320 17.47 3.34 -13.86
N ARG A 321 16.69 2.55 -13.16
CA ARG A 321 16.23 2.87 -11.80
C ARG A 321 17.40 2.93 -10.81
N MET A 322 18.32 1.97 -10.89
CA MET A 322 19.50 1.94 -10.03
C MET A 322 20.47 3.08 -10.32
N LEU A 323 20.67 3.45 -11.57
CA LEU A 323 21.47 4.64 -11.95
C LEU A 323 20.85 5.94 -11.38
N SER A 324 19.53 6.03 -11.37
CA SER A 324 18.82 7.16 -10.76
C SER A 324 19.01 7.19 -9.23
N ILE A 325 18.92 6.02 -8.58
CA ILE A 325 19.17 5.89 -7.14
C ILE A 325 20.63 6.24 -6.82
N GLU A 326 21.59 5.81 -7.62
CA GLU A 326 22.99 6.18 -7.47
C GLU A 326 23.18 7.70 -7.52
N SER A 327 22.58 8.36 -8.51
CA SER A 327 22.61 9.83 -8.62
C SER A 327 21.98 10.52 -7.41
N ALA A 328 20.85 9.98 -6.90
CA ALA A 328 20.21 10.50 -5.70
C ALA A 328 21.07 10.31 -4.45
N LEU A 329 21.75 9.16 -4.29
CA LEU A 329 22.65 8.89 -3.16
C LEU A 329 23.92 9.74 -3.22
N GLN A 330 24.46 9.99 -4.41
CA GLN A 330 25.55 10.96 -4.62
C GLN A 330 25.10 12.36 -4.19
N ARG A 331 23.88 12.77 -4.59
CA ARG A 331 23.30 14.03 -4.15
C ARG A 331 23.12 14.10 -2.63
N LEU A 332 22.64 13.02 -2.01
CA LEU A 332 22.53 12.95 -0.55
C LEU A 332 23.90 13.10 0.11
N ASN A 333 24.92 12.42 -0.40
CA ASN A 333 26.29 12.54 0.12
C ASN A 333 26.82 13.99 0.03
N GLU A 334 26.57 14.68 -1.07
CA GLU A 334 26.89 16.11 -1.20
C GLU A 334 26.20 16.97 -0.13
N ILE A 335 24.91 16.69 0.14
CA ILE A 335 24.12 17.44 1.12
C ILE A 335 24.67 17.26 2.54
N ILE A 336 24.96 16.01 2.94
CA ILE A 336 25.39 15.72 4.30
C ILE A 336 26.86 16.10 4.57
N THR A 337 27.73 16.12 3.53
CA THR A 337 29.14 16.47 3.64
C THR A 337 29.45 17.94 3.32
N ALA A 338 28.45 18.70 2.85
CA ALA A 338 28.63 20.10 2.43
C ALA A 338 29.20 20.98 3.58
N THR A 339 30.15 21.82 3.21
CA THR A 339 30.72 22.84 4.10
C THR A 339 30.79 24.19 3.37
N PRO A 340 29.97 25.21 3.70
CA PRO A 340 28.93 25.19 4.77
C PRO A 340 27.73 24.32 4.39
N ARG A 341 27.05 23.79 5.37
CA ARG A 341 25.78 23.05 5.20
C ARG A 341 24.68 23.94 4.65
N HIS A 342 23.63 23.33 4.10
CA HIS A 342 22.43 24.05 3.70
C HIS A 342 21.83 24.82 4.88
N LEU A 343 21.45 26.09 4.69
CA LEU A 343 21.02 26.99 5.77
C LEU A 343 19.92 26.41 6.67
N THR A 344 18.93 25.74 6.07
CA THR A 344 17.83 25.15 6.85
C THR A 344 18.30 23.94 7.64
N VAL A 345 19.13 23.07 7.08
CA VAL A 345 19.72 21.92 7.77
C VAL A 345 20.57 22.41 8.95
N ASP A 346 21.38 23.45 8.73
CA ASP A 346 22.23 24.05 9.76
C ASP A 346 21.41 24.72 10.86
N ALA A 347 20.31 25.39 10.50
CA ALA A 347 19.41 26.02 11.48
C ALA A 347 18.71 24.98 12.39
N VAL A 348 18.38 23.79 11.88
CA VAL A 348 17.75 22.72 12.65
C VAL A 348 18.75 21.91 13.46
N LEU A 349 19.80 21.42 12.82
CA LEU A 349 20.83 20.57 13.47
C LEU A 349 21.80 21.37 14.31
N LYS A 350 22.01 22.66 14.01
CA LYS A 350 22.97 23.53 14.70
C LYS A 350 24.39 22.94 14.63
N ASN A 351 24.89 22.47 15.76
CA ASN A 351 26.23 21.90 15.87
C ASN A 351 26.27 20.36 15.70
N LEU A 352 25.09 19.71 15.56
CA LEU A 352 25.04 18.27 15.41
C LEU A 352 25.49 17.86 14.00
N THR A 353 26.23 16.77 13.88
CA THR A 353 26.62 16.18 12.59
C THR A 353 25.63 15.06 12.20
N ILE A 354 25.47 14.83 10.90
CA ILE A 354 24.79 13.62 10.42
C ILE A 354 25.83 12.51 10.45
N MET A 355 25.49 11.36 11.04
CA MET A 355 26.38 10.21 11.26
C MET A 355 25.92 9.02 10.40
N PRO A 356 26.29 8.98 9.11
CA PRO A 356 25.85 7.92 8.20
C PRO A 356 26.49 6.55 8.51
N GLU A 357 27.56 6.49 9.31
CA GLU A 357 28.13 5.26 9.87
C GLU A 357 27.14 4.49 10.75
N HIS A 358 26.12 5.16 11.30
CA HIS A 358 24.96 4.57 11.95
C HIS A 358 23.74 4.69 11.02
N LEU A 359 23.41 3.60 10.33
CA LEU A 359 22.47 3.59 9.21
C LEU A 359 21.27 2.67 9.46
N TRP A 360 20.09 3.21 9.21
CA TRP A 360 18.89 2.45 8.88
C TRP A 360 18.65 2.56 7.38
N ILE A 361 18.44 1.45 6.69
CA ILE A 361 18.14 1.44 5.25
C ILE A 361 16.98 0.50 4.96
N GLY A 362 15.98 0.97 4.24
CA GLY A 362 14.82 0.14 3.96
C GLY A 362 13.90 0.72 2.90
N GLY A 363 12.80 0.01 2.64
CA GLY A 363 11.82 0.43 1.66
C GLY A 363 10.68 -0.55 1.46
N HIS A 364 9.70 -0.12 0.69
CA HIS A 364 8.48 -0.85 0.40
C HIS A 364 8.46 -1.38 -1.03
N SER A 365 8.05 -2.64 -1.22
CA SER A 365 7.83 -3.22 -2.54
C SER A 365 9.09 -3.16 -3.42
N LEU A 366 9.08 -2.42 -4.52
CA LEU A 366 10.25 -2.20 -5.36
C LEU A 366 11.38 -1.52 -4.57
N GLY A 367 11.04 -0.55 -3.72
CA GLY A 367 12.00 0.09 -2.81
C GLY A 367 12.61 -0.88 -1.80
N GLY A 368 11.84 -1.87 -1.31
CA GLY A 368 12.38 -2.95 -0.48
C GLY A 368 13.43 -3.81 -1.20
N ALA A 369 13.26 -4.02 -2.51
CA ALA A 369 14.28 -4.69 -3.30
C ALA A 369 15.52 -3.80 -3.52
N TYR A 370 15.30 -2.52 -3.82
CA TYR A 370 16.38 -1.59 -4.14
C TYR A 370 17.17 -1.12 -2.92
N SER A 371 16.58 -1.17 -1.72
CA SER A 371 17.32 -0.87 -0.49
C SER A 371 18.54 -1.78 -0.29
N LEU A 372 18.44 -3.06 -0.67
CA LEU A 372 19.57 -3.99 -0.61
C LEU A 372 20.67 -3.65 -1.63
N GLN A 373 20.29 -3.22 -2.83
CA GLN A 373 21.28 -2.80 -3.83
C GLN A 373 21.90 -1.45 -3.49
N ALA A 374 21.08 -0.51 -3.00
CA ALA A 374 21.55 0.77 -2.50
C ALA A 374 22.52 0.62 -1.32
N LEU A 375 22.34 -0.41 -0.48
CA LEU A 375 23.30 -0.75 0.58
C LEU A 375 24.70 -0.98 0.01
N GLY A 376 24.84 -1.71 -1.12
CA GLY A 376 26.14 -1.90 -1.79
C GLY A 376 26.78 -0.58 -2.22
N MET A 377 25.98 0.37 -2.72
CA MET A 377 26.46 1.70 -3.09
C MET A 377 26.97 2.49 -1.87
N VAL A 378 26.18 2.52 -0.78
CA VAL A 378 26.51 3.33 0.41
C VAL A 378 27.63 2.71 1.25
N GLN A 379 27.83 1.40 1.22
CA GLN A 379 28.99 0.74 1.85
C GLN A 379 30.31 1.29 1.32
N SER A 380 30.38 1.59 0.02
CA SER A 380 31.57 2.20 -0.59
C SER A 380 31.88 3.60 -0.06
N MET A 381 30.87 4.27 0.53
CA MET A 381 30.98 5.59 1.18
C MET A 381 31.27 5.48 2.69
N GLY A 382 31.37 4.26 3.24
CA GLY A 382 31.57 4.01 4.67
C GLY A 382 30.30 4.10 5.49
N TRP A 383 29.11 4.18 4.86
CA TRP A 383 27.84 4.29 5.57
C TRP A 383 27.44 2.92 6.13
N GLY A 384 26.84 2.93 7.32
CA GLY A 384 26.45 1.72 8.04
C GLY A 384 27.64 0.89 8.55
N SER A 385 28.85 1.48 8.68
CA SER A 385 30.03 0.75 9.10
C SER A 385 30.12 0.48 10.61
N GLU A 386 29.39 1.23 11.44
CA GLU A 386 29.34 1.05 12.89
C GLU A 386 28.04 0.41 13.37
N THR A 387 26.90 0.86 12.82
CA THR A 387 25.58 0.30 13.10
C THR A 387 24.80 0.20 11.80
N LEU A 388 24.23 -0.96 11.54
CA LEU A 388 23.40 -1.18 10.35
C LEU A 388 22.09 -1.87 10.73
N LEU A 389 20.99 -1.30 10.27
CA LEU A 389 19.69 -1.95 10.26
C LEU A 389 19.09 -1.93 8.85
N VAL A 390 18.69 -3.10 8.38
CA VAL A 390 18.06 -3.29 7.06
C VAL A 390 16.60 -3.71 7.26
N ASP A 391 15.67 -3.00 6.60
CA ASP A 391 14.23 -3.27 6.70
C ASP A 391 13.58 -3.30 5.31
N THR A 392 13.19 -4.48 4.82
CA THR A 392 12.54 -4.62 3.52
C THR A 392 11.09 -5.05 3.68
N GLU A 393 10.17 -4.18 3.31
CA GLU A 393 8.74 -4.44 3.38
C GLU A 393 8.23 -4.98 2.04
N MET A 394 7.83 -6.25 2.01
CA MET A 394 7.21 -6.93 0.86
C MET A 394 7.96 -6.68 -0.46
N ALA A 395 9.24 -7.05 -0.49
CA ALA A 395 10.14 -6.77 -1.61
C ALA A 395 9.64 -7.33 -2.96
N ALA A 396 9.55 -6.46 -3.99
CA ALA A 396 9.03 -6.82 -5.30
C ALA A 396 10.01 -7.57 -6.20
N ALA A 397 11.31 -7.52 -5.90
CA ALA A 397 12.35 -8.17 -6.69
C ALA A 397 13.49 -8.67 -5.80
N ARG A 398 14.36 -9.50 -6.38
CA ARG A 398 15.64 -9.88 -5.77
C ARG A 398 16.72 -8.89 -6.20
N PRO A 399 17.83 -8.77 -5.45
CA PRO A 399 19.02 -8.06 -5.93
C PRO A 399 19.52 -8.71 -7.23
N VAL A 400 19.76 -7.90 -8.26
CA VAL A 400 19.88 -8.43 -9.63
C VAL A 400 21.16 -8.10 -10.35
N GLN A 401 21.89 -7.06 -9.92
CA GLN A 401 23.10 -6.60 -10.60
C GLN A 401 24.33 -6.81 -9.71
N ALA A 402 25.31 -7.54 -10.23
CA ALA A 402 26.53 -7.89 -9.49
C ALA A 402 27.34 -6.66 -9.03
N GLU A 403 27.30 -5.56 -9.80
CA GLU A 403 28.01 -4.32 -9.50
C GLU A 403 27.45 -3.54 -8.31
N TRP A 404 26.16 -3.78 -7.95
CA TRP A 404 25.48 -3.12 -6.83
C TRP A 404 25.13 -4.08 -5.69
N VAL A 405 25.56 -5.32 -5.75
CA VAL A 405 25.33 -6.28 -4.65
C VAL A 405 26.23 -5.90 -3.48
N PRO A 406 25.68 -5.75 -2.26
CA PRO A 406 26.48 -5.46 -1.08
C PRO A 406 27.51 -6.53 -0.78
N ASP A 407 28.60 -6.15 -0.14
CA ASP A 407 29.49 -7.11 0.51
C ASP A 407 28.86 -7.58 1.83
N PHE A 408 28.05 -8.62 1.75
CA PHE A 408 27.39 -9.21 2.91
C PHE A 408 28.36 -9.87 3.89
N THR A 409 29.62 -10.11 3.50
CA THR A 409 30.64 -10.71 4.38
C THR A 409 31.32 -9.70 5.27
N ASN A 410 31.08 -8.40 5.05
CA ASN A 410 31.75 -7.31 5.78
C ASN A 410 30.73 -6.33 6.39
N LEU A 411 29.66 -6.88 6.96
CA LEU A 411 28.66 -6.13 7.72
C LEU A 411 29.08 -6.03 9.19
N PRO A 412 28.65 -4.99 9.95
CA PRO A 412 28.82 -4.94 11.40
C PRO A 412 28.25 -6.19 12.08
N GLU A 413 28.91 -6.65 13.13
CA GLU A 413 28.52 -7.90 13.85
C GLU A 413 27.09 -7.84 14.40
N ASP A 414 26.67 -6.65 14.86
CA ASP A 414 25.33 -6.42 15.43
C ASP A 414 24.28 -6.02 14.38
N THR A 415 24.55 -6.22 13.09
CA THR A 415 23.60 -5.88 12.03
C THR A 415 22.25 -6.57 12.24
N ILE A 416 21.16 -5.80 12.22
CA ILE A 416 19.77 -6.32 12.28
C ILE A 416 19.15 -6.27 10.89
N VAL A 417 18.51 -7.37 10.50
CA VAL A 417 17.86 -7.51 9.18
C VAL A 417 16.43 -8.00 9.36
N HIS A 418 15.47 -7.21 8.91
CA HIS A 418 14.08 -7.59 8.81
C HIS A 418 13.64 -7.66 7.34
N LEU A 419 13.25 -8.86 6.92
CA LEU A 419 12.65 -9.11 5.62
C LEU A 419 11.19 -9.47 5.86
N VAL A 420 10.27 -8.59 5.48
CA VAL A 420 8.87 -8.71 5.87
C VAL A 420 8.01 -9.18 4.71
N VAL A 421 7.08 -10.08 5.02
CA VAL A 421 6.08 -10.58 4.07
C VAL A 421 4.71 -10.63 4.73
N SER A 422 3.67 -10.36 3.96
CA SER A 422 2.28 -10.37 4.40
C SER A 422 1.51 -11.56 3.84
N GLU A 423 0.55 -12.11 4.62
CA GLU A 423 -0.22 -13.29 4.19
C GLU A 423 -1.03 -13.05 2.92
N ASP A 424 -1.72 -11.92 2.86
CA ASP A 424 -2.58 -11.56 1.74
C ASP A 424 -1.89 -10.59 0.76
N ASP A 425 -0.55 -10.62 0.70
CA ASP A 425 0.16 -9.90 -0.36
C ASP A 425 -0.05 -10.61 -1.70
N MET A 426 -0.93 -10.02 -2.50
CA MET A 426 -1.27 -10.50 -3.83
C MET A 426 -0.55 -9.75 -4.94
N THR A 427 0.26 -8.75 -4.58
CA THR A 427 1.02 -7.93 -5.51
C THR A 427 2.35 -8.58 -5.87
N VAL A 428 3.15 -8.94 -4.85
CA VAL A 428 4.49 -9.52 -5.06
C VAL A 428 4.67 -10.89 -4.43
N GLY A 429 3.77 -11.25 -3.50
CA GLY A 429 3.86 -12.50 -2.75
C GLY A 429 5.05 -12.51 -1.78
N GLN A 430 5.56 -13.70 -1.46
CA GLN A 430 6.51 -13.89 -0.36
C GLN A 430 7.91 -14.31 -0.82
N CYS A 431 8.02 -14.86 -2.03
CA CYS A 431 9.23 -15.57 -2.45
C CYS A 431 10.46 -14.69 -2.64
N ASN A 432 10.29 -13.42 -3.02
CA ASN A 432 11.43 -12.52 -3.16
C ASN A 432 12.15 -12.31 -1.83
N SER A 433 11.41 -11.99 -0.76
CA SER A 433 11.98 -11.81 0.58
C SER A 433 12.57 -13.11 1.15
N VAL A 434 11.94 -14.27 0.87
CA VAL A 434 12.49 -15.58 1.24
C VAL A 434 13.86 -15.82 0.59
N HIS A 435 14.02 -15.47 -0.68
CA HIS A 435 15.31 -15.58 -1.37
C HIS A 435 16.33 -14.53 -0.91
N GLN A 436 15.88 -13.33 -0.59
CA GLN A 436 16.76 -12.29 -0.03
C GLN A 436 17.36 -12.70 1.32
N HIS A 437 16.61 -13.46 2.13
CA HIS A 437 17.09 -13.94 3.43
C HIS A 437 18.38 -14.76 3.31
N ALA A 438 18.52 -15.56 2.26
CA ALA A 438 19.72 -16.35 2.03
C ALA A 438 20.99 -15.50 1.78
N LEU A 439 20.87 -14.22 1.50
CA LEU A 439 22.01 -13.31 1.35
C LEU A 439 22.67 -12.96 2.69
N PHE A 440 21.98 -13.21 3.80
CA PHE A 440 22.41 -12.83 5.16
C PHE A 440 22.84 -14.03 6.01
N GLU A 441 23.28 -15.12 5.38
CA GLU A 441 23.72 -16.35 6.08
C GLU A 441 24.91 -16.13 7.02
N GLN A 442 25.68 -15.04 6.86
CA GLN A 442 26.78 -14.68 7.74
C GLN A 442 26.34 -13.90 8.98
N ILE A 443 25.14 -13.37 8.99
CA ILE A 443 24.56 -12.66 10.15
C ILE A 443 24.07 -13.69 11.17
N ASP A 444 24.15 -13.35 12.45
CA ASP A 444 23.55 -14.19 13.50
C ASP A 444 22.07 -14.47 13.14
N GLN A 445 21.67 -15.73 13.27
CA GLN A 445 20.33 -16.18 12.89
C GLN A 445 19.22 -15.43 13.65
N ASP A 446 19.49 -14.96 14.87
CA ASP A 446 18.52 -14.19 15.64
C ASP A 446 18.44 -12.72 15.16
N HIS A 447 19.43 -12.24 14.41
CA HIS A 447 19.48 -10.90 13.85
C HIS A 447 18.92 -10.80 12.43
N ALA A 448 18.94 -11.88 11.66
CA ALA A 448 18.40 -11.92 10.31
C ALA A 448 17.08 -12.70 10.29
N LEU A 449 15.96 -11.98 10.26
CA LEU A 449 14.64 -12.56 10.37
C LEU A 449 13.80 -12.32 9.11
N LEU A 450 13.16 -13.39 8.62
CA LEU A 450 11.98 -13.25 7.78
C LEU A 450 10.74 -13.16 8.69
N LEU A 451 10.07 -12.02 8.64
CA LEU A 451 8.87 -11.76 9.43
C LEU A 451 7.63 -11.95 8.57
N TYR A 452 6.81 -12.93 8.92
CA TYR A 452 5.54 -13.18 8.25
C TYR A 452 4.40 -12.60 9.09
N ILE A 453 3.67 -11.67 8.51
CA ILE A 453 2.51 -11.04 9.12
C ILE A 453 1.26 -11.80 8.70
N PRO A 454 0.58 -12.54 9.60
CA PRO A 454 -0.65 -13.24 9.27
C PRO A 454 -1.83 -12.28 9.23
N SER A 455 -2.83 -12.64 8.44
CA SER A 455 -4.15 -12.02 8.52
C SER A 455 -4.99 -12.70 9.58
N ASP A 456 -5.56 -11.93 10.51
CA ASP A 456 -6.45 -12.45 11.53
C ASP A 456 -7.92 -12.12 11.21
N ARG A 457 -8.69 -13.15 10.98
CA ARG A 457 -10.10 -13.06 10.56
C ARG A 457 -11.09 -13.44 11.67
N TYR A 458 -10.61 -13.48 12.92
CA TYR A 458 -11.39 -13.90 14.08
C TYR A 458 -12.52 -12.90 14.39
N GLY A 459 -12.20 -11.61 14.47
CA GLY A 459 -13.16 -10.55 14.81
C GLY A 459 -13.61 -9.68 13.64
N PHE A 460 -14.17 -8.50 13.95
CA PHE A 460 -14.59 -7.50 12.98
C PHE A 460 -14.23 -6.07 13.43
N PRO A 461 -13.67 -5.19 12.54
CA PRO A 461 -13.12 -5.55 11.22
C PRO A 461 -12.04 -6.63 11.32
N ARG A 462 -11.85 -7.35 10.23
CA ARG A 462 -10.76 -8.34 10.13
C ARG A 462 -9.43 -7.61 10.00
N LEU A 463 -8.39 -8.14 10.58
CA LEU A 463 -7.03 -7.67 10.39
C LEU A 463 -6.43 -8.39 9.17
N VAL A 464 -6.24 -7.69 8.07
CA VAL A 464 -5.82 -8.30 6.80
C VAL A 464 -4.47 -7.75 6.40
N ALA A 465 -3.46 -8.61 6.44
CA ALA A 465 -2.08 -8.29 6.11
C ALA A 465 -1.91 -8.23 4.59
N THR A 466 -2.02 -7.02 4.03
CA THR A 466 -1.90 -6.75 2.59
C THR A 466 -0.51 -6.23 2.23
N HIS A 467 -0.27 -6.04 0.92
CA HIS A 467 0.93 -5.39 0.40
C HIS A 467 1.12 -3.95 0.88
N TYR A 468 0.04 -3.28 1.31
CA TYR A 468 0.03 -1.83 1.52
C TYR A 468 0.23 -1.40 2.98
N ILE A 469 0.53 -2.32 3.90
CA ILE A 469 0.71 -2.01 5.34
C ILE A 469 1.64 -0.79 5.58
N PRO A 470 2.78 -0.62 4.86
CA PRO A 470 3.67 0.51 5.11
C PRO A 470 3.19 1.85 4.54
N ALA A 471 2.14 1.86 3.71
CA ALA A 471 1.65 3.09 3.10
C ALA A 471 0.59 3.75 4.00
N ASN A 472 0.62 5.08 4.07
CA ASN A 472 -0.29 5.87 4.90
C ASN A 472 -1.77 5.57 4.63
N GLU A 473 -2.11 5.29 3.35
CA GLU A 473 -3.48 5.00 2.94
C GLU A 473 -4.03 3.70 3.55
N ALA A 474 -3.16 2.82 4.03
CA ALA A 474 -3.53 1.56 4.69
C ALA A 474 -3.23 1.56 6.21
N HIS A 475 -2.91 2.72 6.78
CA HIS A 475 -2.62 2.84 8.20
C HIS A 475 -3.87 2.50 9.04
N ASP A 476 -3.82 1.37 9.69
CA ASP A 476 -4.85 0.83 10.58
C ASP A 476 -4.21 0.18 11.83
N THR A 477 -5.02 -0.41 12.67
CA THR A 477 -4.54 -1.10 13.87
C THR A 477 -3.54 -2.23 13.58
N LEU A 478 -3.67 -2.91 12.43
CA LEU A 478 -2.69 -3.93 12.04
C LEU A 478 -1.33 -3.28 11.76
N ALA A 479 -1.32 -2.15 11.05
CA ALA A 479 -0.09 -1.39 10.80
C ALA A 479 0.54 -0.90 12.11
N ASP A 480 -0.24 -0.40 13.07
CA ASP A 480 0.29 0.01 14.38
C ASP A 480 1.04 -1.12 15.09
N TRP A 481 0.46 -2.33 15.11
CA TRP A 481 1.01 -3.47 15.82
C TRP A 481 2.10 -4.23 15.06
N ALA A 482 1.95 -4.40 13.76
CA ALA A 482 2.87 -5.20 12.95
C ALA A 482 4.02 -4.39 12.35
N PHE A 483 3.81 -3.11 12.08
CA PHE A 483 4.74 -2.27 11.35
C PHE A 483 5.29 -1.12 12.21
N TYR A 484 4.49 -0.14 12.61
CA TYR A 484 4.98 1.07 13.30
C TYR A 484 5.65 0.77 14.63
N ARG A 485 5.16 -0.22 15.39
CA ARG A 485 5.79 -0.64 16.62
C ARG A 485 7.23 -1.17 16.39
N ARG A 486 7.44 -1.89 15.31
CA ARG A 486 8.75 -2.40 14.91
C ARG A 486 9.65 -1.27 14.40
N VAL A 487 9.11 -0.37 13.58
CA VAL A 487 9.84 0.81 13.08
C VAL A 487 10.32 1.70 14.23
N ASP A 488 9.48 1.92 15.24
CA ASP A 488 9.86 2.66 16.45
C ASP A 488 11.04 2.00 17.18
N ALA A 489 11.01 0.68 17.35
CA ALA A 489 12.09 -0.06 17.99
C ALA A 489 13.38 -0.02 17.15
N GLN A 490 13.26 -0.10 15.83
CA GLN A 490 14.38 0.02 14.89
C GLN A 490 15.05 1.40 15.02
N ALA A 491 14.26 2.46 15.01
CA ALA A 491 14.76 3.82 15.15
C ALA A 491 15.45 4.03 16.50
N ASP A 492 14.80 3.63 17.60
CA ASP A 492 15.38 3.76 18.94
C ASP A 492 16.67 2.94 19.07
N TRP A 493 16.75 1.75 18.47
CA TRP A 493 17.95 0.92 18.52
C TRP A 493 19.13 1.61 17.81
N VAL A 494 18.93 2.11 16.57
CA VAL A 494 19.99 2.80 15.82
C VAL A 494 20.42 4.10 16.53
N VAL A 495 19.45 4.87 17.01
CA VAL A 495 19.72 6.12 17.76
C VAL A 495 20.47 5.84 19.06
N ALA A 496 20.08 4.81 19.81
CA ALA A 496 20.73 4.45 21.06
C ALA A 496 22.15 3.91 20.84
N GLN A 497 22.37 3.11 19.80
CA GLN A 497 23.70 2.65 19.39
C GLN A 497 24.63 3.85 19.09
N SER A 498 24.16 4.82 18.30
CA SER A 498 24.95 6.03 17.99
C SER A 498 25.31 6.88 19.20
N ARG A 499 24.61 6.71 20.32
CA ARG A 499 24.79 7.47 21.57
C ARG A 499 25.44 6.67 22.70
N GLY A 500 25.65 5.37 22.51
CA GLY A 500 26.11 4.46 23.58
C GLY A 500 25.09 4.31 24.72
N ASP A 501 23.79 4.48 24.47
CA ASP A 501 22.72 4.27 25.47
C ASP A 501 22.31 2.79 25.52
N TYR A 502 23.09 2.00 26.20
CA TYR A 502 22.90 0.55 26.29
C TYR A 502 21.57 0.13 26.91
N ASN A 503 20.94 0.93 27.76
CA ASN A 503 19.63 0.59 28.34
C ASN A 503 18.53 0.65 27.26
N THR A 504 18.57 1.68 26.43
CA THR A 504 17.63 1.80 25.29
C THR A 504 17.94 0.77 24.20
N VAL A 505 19.23 0.48 23.94
CA VAL A 505 19.65 -0.60 23.04
C VAL A 505 19.03 -1.93 23.45
N ASP A 506 19.20 -2.34 24.73
CA ASP A 506 18.68 -3.61 25.24
C ASP A 506 17.15 -3.69 25.15
N PHE A 507 16.45 -2.60 25.47
CA PHE A 507 14.99 -2.55 25.39
C PHE A 507 14.50 -2.63 23.94
N ALA A 508 15.09 -1.85 23.04
CA ALA A 508 14.74 -1.87 21.62
C ALA A 508 15.04 -3.25 21.00
N TYR A 509 16.18 -3.83 21.31
CA TYR A 509 16.62 -5.13 20.83
C TYR A 509 15.59 -6.24 21.10
N GLN A 510 14.94 -6.24 22.28
CA GLN A 510 13.88 -7.21 22.58
C GLN A 510 12.66 -7.11 21.65
N ASN A 511 12.48 -5.99 20.94
CA ASN A 511 11.44 -5.79 19.95
C ASN A 511 11.92 -6.03 18.51
N LEU A 512 13.20 -6.40 18.33
CA LEU A 512 13.80 -6.63 17.01
C LEU A 512 14.21 -8.09 16.76
N VAL A 513 14.35 -8.88 17.81
CA VAL A 513 14.68 -10.31 17.69
C VAL A 513 13.46 -11.18 18.00
N ASN A 514 13.54 -12.47 17.69
CA ASN A 514 12.43 -13.41 17.84
C ASN A 514 12.01 -13.60 19.31
N THR A 515 11.34 -12.63 19.87
CA THR A 515 10.76 -12.66 21.21
C THR A 515 9.26 -12.46 21.18
N GLY A 516 8.60 -12.68 22.34
CA GLY A 516 7.19 -12.33 22.47
C GLY A 516 6.91 -10.83 22.36
N MET A 517 7.92 -9.96 22.51
CA MET A 517 7.76 -8.51 22.34
C MET A 517 7.67 -8.16 20.85
N LEU A 518 8.48 -8.76 19.97
CA LEU A 518 8.39 -8.58 18.54
C LEU A 518 7.10 -9.17 17.96
N THR A 519 6.74 -10.39 18.39
CA THR A 519 5.68 -11.18 17.75
C THR A 519 4.27 -10.87 18.24
N ASN A 520 4.11 -10.22 19.39
CA ASN A 520 2.81 -9.89 19.98
C ASN A 520 2.02 -8.90 19.10
N MET A 521 0.76 -9.20 18.82
CA MET A 521 -0.15 -8.38 18.00
C MET A 521 -1.35 -7.85 18.82
N GLY A 522 -1.26 -7.88 20.16
CA GLY A 522 -2.35 -7.45 21.04
C GLY A 522 -3.46 -8.48 21.18
N LYS A 523 -4.61 -8.02 21.65
CA LYS A 523 -5.77 -8.87 21.94
C LYS A 523 -7.04 -8.28 21.35
N TRP A 524 -7.88 -9.14 20.82
CA TRP A 524 -9.26 -8.80 20.51
C TRP A 524 -10.02 -8.34 21.76
N SER A 525 -11.11 -7.62 21.60
CA SER A 525 -11.86 -7.02 22.71
C SER A 525 -12.44 -8.04 23.72
N ASP A 526 -12.53 -9.30 23.35
CA ASP A 526 -12.93 -10.41 24.21
C ASP A 526 -11.76 -11.11 24.94
N GLY A 527 -10.53 -10.62 24.73
CA GLY A 527 -9.31 -11.12 25.36
C GLY A 527 -8.60 -12.24 24.62
N VAL A 528 -9.11 -12.68 23.46
CA VAL A 528 -8.41 -13.62 22.58
C VAL A 528 -7.19 -12.93 21.96
N ASP A 529 -6.04 -13.61 21.94
CA ASP A 529 -4.83 -13.07 21.32
C ASP A 529 -5.01 -12.96 19.79
N VAL A 530 -4.55 -11.85 19.20
CA VAL A 530 -4.42 -11.71 17.75
C VAL A 530 -3.32 -12.65 17.28
N LEU A 531 -3.45 -13.20 16.07
CA LEU A 531 -2.44 -14.08 15.46
C LEU A 531 -1.08 -13.38 15.47
N PRO A 532 -0.05 -13.98 16.09
CA PRO A 532 1.25 -13.33 16.25
C PRO A 532 2.02 -13.28 14.92
N ILE A 533 2.91 -12.29 14.79
CA ILE A 533 3.94 -12.29 13.75
C ILE A 533 4.74 -13.58 13.88
N GLN A 534 5.03 -14.22 12.76
CA GLN A 534 5.87 -15.42 12.72
C GLN A 534 7.27 -15.03 12.25
N ALA A 535 8.27 -15.20 13.12
CA ALA A 535 9.66 -14.90 12.81
C ALA A 535 10.37 -16.21 12.40
N TYR A 536 11.01 -16.19 11.23
CA TYR A 536 11.76 -17.32 10.68
C TYR A 536 13.23 -16.94 10.58
N THR A 537 14.07 -17.70 11.26
CA THR A 537 15.55 -17.62 11.19
C THR A 537 16.12 -18.44 10.03
N ASN A 538 15.36 -19.38 9.51
CA ASN A 538 15.70 -20.19 8.33
C ASN A 538 14.44 -20.45 7.48
N PRO A 539 13.95 -19.45 6.73
CA PRO A 539 12.73 -19.61 5.94
C PRO A 539 12.88 -20.63 4.81
N GLY A 540 14.09 -20.88 4.32
CA GLY A 540 14.37 -21.85 3.27
C GLY A 540 14.05 -23.31 3.66
N GLU A 541 14.09 -23.65 4.95
CA GLU A 541 13.73 -24.95 5.48
C GLU A 541 12.26 -25.08 5.88
N SER A 542 11.52 -23.95 5.88
CA SER A 542 10.12 -23.96 6.29
C SER A 542 9.21 -24.55 5.20
N PRO A 543 8.36 -25.53 5.53
CA PRO A 543 7.36 -26.05 4.58
C PRO A 543 6.42 -24.96 4.04
N LYS A 544 6.24 -23.87 4.77
CA LYS A 544 5.41 -22.73 4.38
C LYS A 544 5.89 -22.09 3.08
N PHE A 545 7.20 -22.05 2.86
CA PHE A 545 7.84 -21.39 1.72
C PHE A 545 8.41 -22.38 0.70
N ALA A 546 8.06 -23.66 0.81
CA ALA A 546 8.57 -24.70 -0.09
C ALA A 546 8.30 -24.39 -1.59
N ASP A 547 7.17 -23.75 -1.88
CA ASP A 547 6.81 -23.38 -3.26
C ASP A 547 7.75 -22.31 -3.86
N CYS A 548 8.43 -21.52 -3.04
CA CYS A 548 9.41 -20.53 -3.49
C CYS A 548 10.66 -21.19 -4.13
N PHE A 549 10.93 -22.45 -3.83
CA PHE A 549 12.09 -23.20 -4.32
C PHE A 549 11.72 -24.25 -5.38
N ASN A 550 10.44 -24.49 -5.60
CA ASN A 550 9.97 -25.54 -6.51
C ASN A 550 9.81 -25.09 -7.98
N GLY A 551 10.34 -23.92 -8.37
CA GLY A 551 10.43 -23.49 -9.78
C GLY A 551 9.08 -23.34 -10.47
N ARG A 552 8.14 -22.60 -9.86
CA ARG A 552 6.92 -22.15 -10.53
C ARG A 552 7.01 -20.69 -10.89
#